data_867dacdd0b7e0908d7678115a08ccb67
#
_entry.id   867dacdd0b7e0908d7678115a08ccb67
#
_cell.length_a   1.000
_cell.length_b   1.000
_cell.length_c   1.000
_cell.angle_alpha   90.00
_cell.angle_beta   90.00
_cell.angle_gamma   90.00
#
_symmetry.space_group_name_H-M   'P 1'
#
loop_
_entity.id
_entity.type
_entity.pdbx_description
1 polymer ?
#
loop_
_entity_poly.entity_id
_entity_poly.type
_entity_poly.pdbx_seq_one_letter_code
_entity_poly.pdbx_strand_id
1 'polypeptide(L)'
;MKIIFQSCFQEYMRKCGTTLVQTHQLVLDNAWINDMFAGEYNPCHFHASKNSLVGLSSVLFLKTPDTYGEEIINPKTPSNGHLEFIGGAQHSLSISQFRTSPKVGDFFVFPYTLVHGVYPFSGTDQVRRTLSYNCDILPKVMIKAK
;
A
#
# COMPACT_ATOMS: atom_id res chain seq x y z
N MET A 1 -2.02 15.35 10.42
CA MET A 1 -2.04 14.07 9.66
C MET A 1 -1.90 14.28 8.15
N LYS A 2 -2.77 15.04 7.49
CA LYS A 2 -2.71 15.35 6.04
C LYS A 2 -1.32 15.79 5.54
N ILE A 3 -0.65 16.68 6.27
CA ILE A 3 0.68 17.22 5.94
C ILE A 3 1.76 16.12 5.93
N ILE A 4 1.72 15.20 6.88
CA ILE A 4 2.70 14.10 6.99
C ILE A 4 2.60 13.19 5.77
N PHE A 5 1.40 12.74 5.41
CA PHE A 5 1.18 11.89 4.23
C PHE A 5 1.61 12.61 2.95
N GLN A 6 1.28 13.89 2.80
CA GLN A 6 1.67 14.68 1.64
C GLN A 6 3.20 14.76 1.52
N SER A 7 3.91 14.99 2.62
CA SER A 7 5.38 15.01 2.64
C SER A 7 5.98 13.66 2.24
N CYS A 8 5.41 12.54 2.72
CA CYS A 8 5.86 11.21 2.35
C CYS A 8 5.64 10.92 0.85
N PHE A 9 4.50 11.33 0.29
CA PHE A 9 4.23 11.19 -1.15
C PHE A 9 5.17 12.05 -2.00
N GLN A 10 5.45 13.28 -1.57
CA GLN A 10 6.43 14.15 -2.23
C GLN A 10 7.83 13.53 -2.23
N GLU A 11 8.25 12.98 -1.09
CA GLU A 11 9.54 12.30 -0.96
C GLU A 11 9.61 11.04 -1.83
N TYR A 12 8.54 10.26 -1.90
CA TYR A 12 8.44 9.12 -2.81
C TYR A 12 8.68 9.55 -4.25
N MET A 13 7.96 10.57 -4.74
CA MET A 13 8.11 11.09 -6.09
C MET A 13 9.53 11.61 -6.36
N ARG A 14 10.12 12.30 -5.39
CA ARG A 14 11.50 12.78 -5.48
C ARG A 14 12.50 11.64 -5.63
N LYS A 15 12.34 10.57 -4.86
CA LYS A 15 13.20 9.37 -4.93
C LYS A 15 13.04 8.61 -6.24
N CYS A 16 11.85 8.60 -6.83
CA CYS A 16 11.63 8.01 -8.15
C CYS A 16 12.27 8.82 -9.29
N GLY A 17 12.85 10.00 -9.02
CA GLY A 17 13.50 10.84 -10.04
C GLY A 17 12.54 11.36 -11.11
N THR A 18 11.23 11.36 -10.84
CA THR A 18 10.24 11.80 -11.82
C THR A 18 10.19 13.31 -11.99
N THR A 19 10.08 13.77 -13.23
CA THR A 19 9.87 15.20 -13.56
C THR A 19 8.44 15.66 -13.24
N LEU A 20 7.53 14.76 -12.93
CA LEU A 20 6.14 15.08 -12.59
C LEU A 20 6.01 16.07 -11.43
N VAL A 21 6.96 16.07 -10.48
CA VAL A 21 6.96 17.04 -9.36
C VAL A 21 6.95 18.50 -9.80
N GLN A 22 7.46 18.81 -11.01
CA GLN A 22 7.52 20.15 -11.55
C GLN A 22 6.18 20.60 -12.16
N THR A 23 5.49 19.71 -12.84
CA THR A 23 4.29 19.98 -13.65
C THR A 23 2.98 19.52 -13.03
N HIS A 24 3.05 18.63 -12.03
CA HIS A 24 1.90 18.04 -11.35
C HIS A 24 1.88 18.41 -9.87
N GLN A 25 0.74 18.22 -9.27
CA GLN A 25 0.52 18.39 -7.83
C GLN A 25 -0.14 17.14 -7.26
N LEU A 26 0.09 16.93 -5.97
CA LEU A 26 -0.51 15.87 -5.19
C LEU A 26 -1.84 16.33 -4.63
N VAL A 27 -2.90 15.63 -4.98
CA VAL A 27 -4.25 15.88 -4.48
C VAL A 27 -4.68 14.68 -3.66
N LEU A 28 -4.75 14.87 -2.35
CA LEU A 28 -5.19 13.83 -1.43
C LEU A 28 -6.68 13.56 -1.69
N ASP A 29 -7.01 12.33 -2.06
CA ASP A 29 -8.37 11.91 -2.40
C ASP A 29 -9.12 11.44 -1.14
N ASN A 30 -8.87 10.24 -0.68
CA ASN A 30 -9.56 9.65 0.46
C ASN A 30 -8.61 8.92 1.41
N ALA A 31 -9.08 8.76 2.65
CA ALA A 31 -8.41 7.96 3.67
C ALA A 31 -9.43 7.05 4.34
N TRP A 32 -9.01 5.84 4.69
CA TRP A 32 -9.87 4.89 5.39
C TRP A 32 -9.09 4.00 6.34
N ILE A 33 -9.77 3.54 7.38
CA ILE A 33 -9.28 2.49 8.26
C ILE A 33 -9.74 1.16 7.70
N ASN A 34 -8.85 0.19 7.71
CA ASN A 34 -9.13 -1.18 7.33
C ASN A 34 -8.80 -2.10 8.51
N ASP A 35 -9.83 -2.72 9.07
CA ASP A 35 -9.72 -3.75 10.09
C ASP A 35 -9.82 -5.12 9.42
N MET A 36 -8.93 -6.02 9.79
CA MET A 36 -8.89 -7.38 9.29
C MET A 36 -8.75 -8.34 10.46
N PHE A 37 -9.63 -9.32 10.51
CA PHE A 37 -9.67 -10.36 11.53
C PHE A 37 -9.11 -11.68 11.00
N ALA A 38 -8.89 -12.64 11.90
CA ALA A 38 -8.45 -13.99 11.53
C ALA A 38 -9.39 -14.63 10.50
N GLY A 39 -8.81 -15.25 9.48
CA GLY A 39 -9.54 -15.85 8.36
C GLY A 39 -9.89 -14.89 7.24
N GLU A 40 -9.82 -13.58 7.47
CA GLU A 40 -10.03 -12.58 6.43
C GLU A 40 -8.76 -12.35 5.62
N TYR A 41 -8.91 -11.90 4.39
CA TYR A 41 -7.81 -11.54 3.49
C TYR A 41 -8.21 -10.36 2.62
N ASN A 42 -7.24 -9.67 2.09
CA ASN A 42 -7.49 -8.65 1.08
C ASN A 42 -6.98 -9.18 -0.26
N PRO A 43 -7.87 -9.49 -1.21
CA PRO A 43 -7.48 -10.03 -2.51
C PRO A 43 -6.49 -9.11 -3.24
N CYS A 44 -5.70 -9.68 -4.14
CA CYS A 44 -4.85 -8.90 -5.02
C CYS A 44 -5.67 -7.91 -5.84
N HIS A 45 -5.30 -6.64 -5.73
CA HIS A 45 -5.98 -5.52 -6.38
C HIS A 45 -5.00 -4.38 -6.68
N PHE A 46 -5.47 -3.37 -7.38
CA PHE A 46 -4.78 -2.12 -7.62
C PHE A 46 -5.75 -0.96 -7.39
N HIS A 47 -5.24 0.27 -7.37
CA HIS A 47 -6.05 1.45 -7.13
C HIS A 47 -6.26 2.30 -8.39
N ALA A 48 -7.31 3.09 -8.37
CA ALA A 48 -7.58 4.17 -9.30
C ALA A 48 -8.51 5.18 -8.59
N SER A 49 -8.49 6.42 -9.00
CA SER A 49 -9.50 7.39 -8.59
C SER A 49 -10.45 7.72 -9.73
N LYS A 50 -11.50 8.46 -9.44
CA LYS A 50 -12.42 9.00 -10.45
C LYS A 50 -11.75 10.03 -11.36
N ASN A 51 -10.66 10.64 -10.90
CA ASN A 51 -10.01 11.75 -11.58
C ASN A 51 -8.74 11.31 -12.31
N SER A 52 -8.10 10.22 -11.88
CA SER A 52 -6.79 9.82 -12.40
C SER A 52 -6.53 8.32 -12.21
N LEU A 53 -5.85 7.74 -13.20
CA LEU A 53 -5.18 6.45 -13.07
C LEU A 53 -3.74 6.61 -12.54
N VAL A 54 -3.24 7.84 -12.49
CA VAL A 54 -1.90 8.16 -12.01
C VAL A 54 -2.00 8.72 -10.60
N GLY A 55 -1.46 7.98 -9.66
CA GLY A 55 -1.49 8.35 -8.25
C GLY A 55 -0.67 7.41 -7.38
N LEU A 56 -0.66 7.72 -6.11
CA LEU A 56 0.01 6.96 -5.07
C LEU A 56 -1.02 6.49 -4.03
N SER A 57 -0.88 5.26 -3.61
CA SER A 57 -1.56 4.71 -2.45
C SER A 57 -0.57 4.53 -1.31
N SER A 58 -1.09 4.40 -0.11
CA SER A 58 -0.27 4.10 1.06
C SER A 58 -1.01 3.25 2.07
N VAL A 59 -0.25 2.55 2.89
CA VAL A 59 -0.75 1.81 4.04
C VAL A 59 0.17 2.00 5.24
N LEU A 60 -0.41 2.49 6.35
CA LEU A 60 0.24 2.64 7.64
C LEU A 60 -0.34 1.60 8.60
N PHE A 61 0.53 0.80 9.22
CA PHE A 61 0.12 -0.21 10.20
C PHE A 61 -0.07 0.42 11.58
N LEU A 62 -1.31 0.43 12.06
CA LEU A 62 -1.70 1.00 13.35
C LEU A 62 -1.75 -0.03 14.46
N LYS A 63 -2.10 -1.28 14.11
CA LYS A 63 -2.16 -2.42 15.02
C LYS A 63 -1.85 -3.70 14.27
N THR A 64 -1.09 -4.58 14.89
CA THR A 64 -0.85 -5.95 14.42
C THR A 64 -1.20 -6.92 15.54
N PRO A 65 -1.67 -8.13 15.23
CA PRO A 65 -1.82 -9.16 16.23
C PRO A 65 -0.44 -9.61 16.76
N ASP A 66 -0.40 -10.15 17.96
CA ASP A 66 0.83 -10.69 18.56
C ASP A 66 1.33 -11.95 17.83
N THR A 67 0.43 -12.65 17.17
CA THR A 67 0.71 -13.80 16.30
C THR A 67 -0.16 -13.78 15.05
N TYR A 68 0.41 -14.23 13.95
CA TYR A 68 -0.33 -14.48 12.71
C TYR A 68 -0.73 -15.95 12.53
N GLY A 69 -0.47 -16.79 13.55
CA GLY A 69 -0.73 -18.24 13.54
C GLY A 69 0.33 -19.04 12.79
N GLU A 70 0.16 -20.36 12.83
CA GLU A 70 1.09 -21.28 12.16
C GLU A 70 0.79 -21.39 10.66
N GLU A 71 1.84 -21.33 9.85
CA GLU A 71 1.79 -21.62 8.41
C GLU A 71 2.00 -23.13 8.22
N ILE A 72 0.93 -23.85 7.89
CA ILE A 72 0.95 -25.30 7.77
C ILE A 72 1.54 -25.76 6.45
N ILE A 73 1.26 -25.04 5.35
CA ILE A 73 1.65 -25.47 3.99
C ILE A 73 3.11 -25.15 3.69
N ASN A 74 3.56 -23.95 4.07
CA ASN A 74 4.93 -23.48 3.83
C ASN A 74 5.60 -22.97 5.12
N PRO A 75 5.86 -23.81 6.12
CA PRO A 75 6.38 -23.35 7.40
C PRO A 75 7.77 -22.72 7.33
N LYS A 76 8.53 -22.99 6.27
CA LYS A 76 9.85 -22.38 6.04
C LYS A 76 9.78 -20.96 5.48
N THR A 77 8.67 -20.60 4.84
CA THR A 77 8.43 -19.29 4.21
C THR A 77 7.00 -18.83 4.53
N PRO A 78 6.71 -18.56 5.82
CA PRO A 78 5.35 -18.19 6.23
C PRO A 78 4.87 -16.94 5.53
N SER A 79 3.58 -16.90 5.23
CA SER A 79 2.93 -15.78 4.55
C SER A 79 1.75 -15.19 5.34
N ASN A 80 1.37 -15.84 6.43
CA ASN A 80 0.23 -15.43 7.26
C ASN A 80 0.30 -13.93 7.64
N GLY A 81 -0.77 -13.19 7.31
CA GLY A 81 -0.87 -11.76 7.60
C GLY A 81 0.08 -10.86 6.81
N HIS A 82 0.89 -11.40 5.92
CA HIS A 82 1.85 -10.63 5.14
C HIS A 82 1.16 -9.71 4.12
N LEU A 83 1.76 -8.55 3.90
CA LEU A 83 1.49 -7.68 2.77
C LEU A 83 2.38 -8.11 1.61
N GLU A 84 1.80 -8.30 0.44
CA GLU A 84 2.52 -8.66 -0.78
C GLU A 84 2.30 -7.61 -1.86
N PHE A 85 3.37 -7.25 -2.55
CA PHE A 85 3.37 -6.44 -3.75
C PHE A 85 3.86 -7.27 -4.93
N ILE A 86 3.17 -7.15 -6.06
CA ILE A 86 3.47 -7.90 -7.29
C ILE A 86 3.71 -6.87 -8.41
N GLY A 87 4.92 -6.84 -8.93
CA GLY A 87 5.29 -5.87 -9.96
C GLY A 87 6.29 -6.41 -10.95
N GLY A 88 6.15 -5.97 -12.22
CA GLY A 88 7.05 -6.37 -13.30
C GLY A 88 6.80 -7.77 -13.85
N ALA A 89 7.54 -8.11 -14.90
CA ALA A 89 7.55 -9.44 -15.47
C ALA A 89 8.55 -10.33 -14.74
N GLN A 90 8.14 -11.56 -14.44
CA GLN A 90 9.04 -12.55 -13.86
C GLN A 90 9.94 -13.12 -14.96
N HIS A 91 11.25 -13.10 -14.72
CA HIS A 91 12.24 -13.77 -15.55
C HIS A 91 13.44 -14.19 -14.70
N SER A 92 14.39 -14.92 -15.29
CA SER A 92 15.45 -15.65 -14.57
C SER A 92 16.30 -14.81 -13.61
N LEU A 93 16.37 -13.49 -13.82
CA LEU A 93 17.19 -12.58 -13.01
C LEU A 93 16.37 -11.44 -12.39
N SER A 94 15.05 -11.59 -12.27
CA SER A 94 14.18 -10.59 -11.67
C SER A 94 13.37 -11.14 -10.50
N ILE A 95 13.10 -10.29 -9.53
CA ILE A 95 12.15 -10.55 -8.45
C ILE A 95 10.89 -9.71 -8.75
N SER A 96 9.79 -10.41 -9.03
CA SER A 96 8.50 -9.77 -9.32
C SER A 96 7.58 -9.65 -8.10
N GLN A 97 7.98 -10.22 -6.97
CA GLN A 97 7.19 -10.22 -5.74
C GLN A 97 8.03 -9.67 -4.58
N PHE A 98 7.43 -8.79 -3.80
CA PHE A 98 7.96 -8.34 -2.53
C PHE A 98 6.94 -8.63 -1.44
N ARG A 99 7.31 -9.46 -0.47
CA ARG A 99 6.47 -9.84 0.65
C ARG A 99 7.11 -9.42 1.96
N THR A 100 6.30 -8.90 2.87
CA THR A 100 6.76 -8.44 4.18
C THR A 100 5.77 -8.80 5.28
N SER A 101 6.29 -9.09 6.47
CA SER A 101 5.51 -9.16 7.70
C SER A 101 5.54 -7.80 8.38
N PRO A 102 4.47 -7.00 8.27
CA PRO A 102 4.49 -5.64 8.74
C PRO A 102 4.43 -5.55 10.27
N LYS A 103 5.03 -4.48 10.80
CA LYS A 103 4.98 -4.10 12.21
C LYS A 103 4.20 -2.80 12.38
N VAL A 104 3.74 -2.53 13.58
CA VAL A 104 3.14 -1.25 13.93
C VAL A 104 4.12 -0.12 13.63
N GLY A 105 3.67 0.90 12.92
CA GLY A 105 4.48 2.03 12.46
C GLY A 105 5.06 1.87 11.06
N ASP A 106 5.07 0.66 10.47
CA ASP A 106 5.50 0.48 9.09
C ASP A 106 4.55 1.25 8.15
N PHE A 107 5.16 2.00 7.23
CA PHE A 107 4.45 2.83 6.27
C PHE A 107 4.96 2.58 4.86
N PHE A 108 4.10 2.07 4.00
CA PHE A 108 4.39 1.76 2.61
C PHE A 108 3.69 2.77 1.70
N VAL A 109 4.42 3.29 0.72
CA VAL A 109 3.90 4.15 -0.35
C VAL A 109 4.21 3.49 -1.69
N PHE A 110 3.22 3.42 -2.57
CA PHE A 110 3.34 2.72 -3.84
C PHE A 110 2.42 3.32 -4.91
N PRO A 111 2.71 3.11 -6.22
CA PRO A 111 1.84 3.57 -7.30
C PRO A 111 0.47 2.90 -7.26
N TYR A 112 -0.57 3.59 -7.73
CA TYR A 112 -1.91 3.02 -7.87
C TYR A 112 -1.93 1.70 -8.65
N THR A 113 -1.12 1.59 -9.70
CA THR A 113 -1.07 0.43 -10.58
C THR A 113 -0.32 -0.77 -10.01
N LEU A 114 0.35 -0.62 -8.86
CA LEU A 114 1.06 -1.74 -8.26
C LEU A 114 0.06 -2.70 -7.61
N VAL A 115 -0.01 -3.91 -8.16
CA VAL A 115 -0.86 -4.99 -7.61
C VAL A 115 -0.35 -5.38 -6.23
N HIS A 116 -1.25 -5.47 -5.28
CA HIS A 116 -0.92 -5.86 -3.92
C HIS A 116 -2.09 -6.58 -3.26
N GLY A 117 -1.78 -7.33 -2.22
CA GLY A 117 -2.78 -8.07 -1.45
C GLY A 117 -2.28 -8.39 -0.05
N VAL A 118 -3.16 -8.92 0.78
CA VAL A 118 -2.85 -9.31 2.15
C VAL A 118 -3.29 -10.73 2.38
N TYR A 119 -2.37 -11.56 2.85
CA TYR A 119 -2.66 -12.93 3.21
C TYR A 119 -3.50 -13.02 4.49
N PRO A 120 -4.37 -14.03 4.60
CA PRO A 120 -5.09 -14.29 5.84
C PRO A 120 -4.12 -14.67 6.97
N PHE A 121 -4.61 -14.59 8.19
CA PHE A 121 -3.93 -15.07 9.39
C PHE A 121 -4.91 -15.83 10.26
N SER A 122 -4.41 -16.53 11.30
CA SER A 122 -5.20 -17.41 12.16
C SER A 122 -4.69 -17.39 13.59
N GLY A 123 -5.31 -18.17 14.47
CA GLY A 123 -4.81 -18.44 15.82
C GLY A 123 -4.92 -17.27 16.81
N THR A 124 -5.71 -16.25 16.49
CA THR A 124 -5.93 -15.09 17.35
C THR A 124 -7.29 -14.44 17.09
N ASP A 125 -7.84 -13.74 18.06
CA ASP A 125 -9.01 -12.86 17.96
C ASP A 125 -8.64 -11.38 17.81
N GLN A 126 -7.34 -11.09 17.80
CA GLN A 126 -6.85 -9.72 17.68
C GLN A 126 -7.01 -9.20 16.26
N VAL A 127 -7.22 -7.89 16.15
CA VAL A 127 -7.39 -7.20 14.87
C VAL A 127 -6.06 -6.69 14.32
N ARG A 128 -5.85 -6.85 13.01
CA ARG A 128 -4.86 -6.11 12.23
C ARG A 128 -5.53 -4.85 11.70
N ARG A 129 -5.04 -3.67 12.09
CA ARG A 129 -5.60 -2.37 11.69
C ARG A 129 -4.61 -1.56 10.88
N THR A 130 -5.07 -1.05 9.74
CA THR A 130 -4.27 -0.15 8.90
C THR A 130 -5.03 1.13 8.58
N LEU A 131 -4.29 2.21 8.35
CA LEU A 131 -4.77 3.44 7.76
C LEU A 131 -4.23 3.53 6.34
N SER A 132 -5.11 3.57 5.38
CA SER A 132 -4.77 3.73 3.96
C SER A 132 -5.10 5.14 3.51
N TYR A 133 -4.32 5.65 2.56
CA TYR A 133 -4.49 6.97 1.99
C TYR A 133 -4.18 6.96 0.50
N ASN A 134 -5.07 7.53 -0.31
CA ASN A 134 -4.90 7.70 -1.75
C ASN A 134 -4.61 9.15 -2.11
N CYS A 135 -3.76 9.33 -3.10
CA CYS A 135 -3.31 10.63 -3.58
C CYS A 135 -3.21 10.63 -5.11
N ASP A 136 -4.02 11.45 -5.74
CA ASP A 136 -3.94 11.68 -7.19
C ASP A 136 -2.74 12.55 -7.55
N ILE A 137 -2.12 12.26 -8.69
CA ILE A 137 -1.10 13.08 -9.31
C ILE A 137 -1.74 13.78 -10.50
N LEU A 138 -2.09 15.08 -10.35
CA LEU A 138 -2.83 15.84 -11.34
C LEU A 138 -1.99 17.00 -11.91
N PRO A 139 -2.13 17.33 -13.22
CA PRO A 139 -1.52 18.52 -13.79
C PRO A 139 -1.92 19.79 -13.03
N LYS A 140 -0.99 20.68 -12.77
CA LYS A 140 -1.24 21.95 -12.05
C LYS A 140 -2.31 22.83 -12.70
N VAL A 141 -2.51 22.70 -14.00
CA VAL A 141 -3.50 23.48 -14.78
C VAL A 141 -4.93 23.02 -14.53
N MET A 142 -5.16 21.74 -14.22
CA MET A 142 -6.51 21.17 -14.03
C MET A 142 -7.20 21.64 -12.75
N ILE A 143 -6.51 22.29 -11.81
CA ILE A 143 -7.07 22.66 -10.50
C ILE A 143 -7.49 24.14 -10.46
N LYS A 144 -7.16 24.93 -11.48
CA LYS A 144 -7.60 26.33 -11.55
C LYS A 144 -9.06 26.54 -12.01
N ALA A 145 -9.79 25.45 -12.30
CA ALA A 145 -11.14 25.50 -12.88
C ALA A 145 -12.26 25.12 -11.88
N LYS A 146 -12.06 25.34 -10.57
CA LYS A 146 -13.13 25.19 -9.57
C LYS A 146 -13.26 26.47 -8.77
#